data_22ce6e361c16997bf589dd2b234b28e1
#
_entry.id   22ce6e361c16997bf589dd2b234b28e1
#
_cell.length_a   1.000
_cell.length_b   1.000
_cell.length_c   1.000
_cell.angle_alpha   90.00
_cell.angle_beta   90.00
_cell.angle_gamma   90.00
#
_symmetry.space_group_name_H-M   'P 1'
#
loop_
_entity.id
_entity.type
_entity.pdbx_description
1 polymer ?
#
loop_
_entity_poly.entity_id
_entity_poly.type
_entity_poly.pdbx_seq_one_letter_code
_entity_poly.pdbx_strand_id
1 'polypeptide(L)'
;MRSMIWKSTFREIKESLGRFLAILAIVALGVGFFAGLKVTQPAMLKTAQRYFDKTALYDYRLISTVGFSEDEVETIKKQKDVKAAEGAVTFDIICESGGKERVLKMHSITEDVNRLVLVDGELPENAGECVVDSNLYGASMIGKTIKLSDGNDEDDLEHFSNREYKITGIVQSPLYSQFERGSTSLGNGRVSGFVYLLPEAVSYTHLRAHETLRHL
;
A
#
# COMPACT_ATOMS: atom_id res chain seq x y z
N MET A 1 48.72 -12.17 44.75
CA MET A 1 47.28 -12.16 45.19
C MET A 1 46.27 -12.27 44.04
N ARG A 2 46.38 -11.51 42.96
CA ARG A 2 45.43 -11.52 41.86
C ARG A 2 45.24 -12.88 41.15
N SER A 3 46.31 -13.68 41.01
CA SER A 3 46.23 -14.99 40.35
C SER A 3 45.57 -16.12 41.20
N MET A 4 45.59 -15.99 42.50
CA MET A 4 44.95 -16.94 43.42
C MET A 4 43.43 -16.78 43.40
N ILE A 5 42.92 -15.56 43.37
CA ILE A 5 41.47 -15.28 43.34
C ILE A 5 40.85 -15.86 42.06
N TRP A 6 41.50 -15.66 40.91
CA TRP A 6 41.01 -16.23 39.64
C TRP A 6 40.98 -17.78 39.63
N LYS A 7 42.00 -18.42 40.19
CA LYS A 7 42.03 -19.90 40.29
C LYS A 7 40.94 -20.42 41.21
N SER A 8 40.66 -19.76 42.31
CA SER A 8 39.61 -20.13 43.27
C SER A 8 38.23 -19.95 42.63
N THR A 9 37.97 -18.83 41.95
CA THR A 9 36.71 -18.57 41.25
C THR A 9 36.43 -19.58 40.14
N PHE A 10 37.44 -19.92 39.33
CA PHE A 10 37.29 -20.94 38.28
C PHE A 10 36.99 -22.35 38.86
N ARG A 11 37.53 -22.69 40.00
CA ARG A 11 37.27 -23.98 40.67
C ARG A 11 35.84 -24.01 41.23
N GLU A 12 35.36 -22.92 41.82
CA GLU A 12 34.02 -22.79 42.36
C GLU A 12 32.94 -22.84 41.25
N ILE A 13 33.21 -22.24 40.10
CA ILE A 13 32.37 -22.33 38.90
C ILE A 13 32.25 -23.75 38.40
N LYS A 14 33.37 -24.54 38.40
CA LYS A 14 33.36 -25.94 37.98
C LYS A 14 32.60 -26.81 38.94
N GLU A 15 32.66 -26.58 40.23
CA GLU A 15 31.94 -27.35 41.26
C GLU A 15 30.44 -27.06 41.29
N SER A 16 30.01 -25.84 40.81
CA SER A 16 28.60 -25.43 40.74
C SER A 16 28.12 -25.03 39.33
N LEU A 17 28.62 -25.74 38.32
CA LEU A 17 28.42 -25.41 36.90
C LEU A 17 26.95 -25.20 36.51
N GLY A 18 26.04 -26.03 37.02
CA GLY A 18 24.61 -25.93 36.76
C GLY A 18 24.00 -24.64 37.27
N ARG A 19 24.36 -24.22 38.50
CA ARG A 19 23.86 -22.94 39.08
C ARG A 19 24.43 -21.73 38.33
N PHE A 20 25.71 -21.78 37.97
CA PHE A 20 26.39 -20.74 37.19
C PHE A 20 25.73 -20.57 35.82
N LEU A 21 25.50 -21.67 35.08
CA LEU A 21 24.84 -21.66 33.78
C LEU A 21 23.39 -21.16 33.86
N ALA A 22 22.65 -21.52 34.91
CA ALA A 22 21.29 -21.01 35.10
C ALA A 22 21.27 -19.48 35.27
N ILE A 23 22.14 -18.93 36.12
CA ILE A 23 22.22 -17.48 36.31
C ILE A 23 22.71 -16.79 35.03
N LEU A 24 23.71 -17.34 34.38
CA LEU A 24 24.21 -16.82 33.11
C LEU A 24 23.11 -16.78 32.04
N ALA A 25 22.32 -17.86 31.92
CA ALA A 25 21.23 -17.93 30.96
C ALA A 25 20.12 -16.88 31.23
N ILE A 26 19.76 -16.69 32.51
CA ILE A 26 18.77 -15.68 32.89
C ILE A 26 19.25 -14.26 32.56
N VAL A 27 20.50 -13.95 32.88
CA VAL A 27 21.10 -12.64 32.57
C VAL A 27 21.21 -12.45 31.06
N ALA A 28 21.68 -13.48 30.33
CA ALA A 28 21.82 -13.42 28.86
C ALA A 28 20.46 -13.24 28.18
N LEU A 29 19.42 -13.93 28.64
CA LEU A 29 18.06 -13.74 28.14
C LEU A 29 17.54 -12.31 28.40
N GLY A 30 17.71 -11.78 29.61
CA GLY A 30 17.29 -10.43 29.96
C GLY A 30 17.97 -9.37 29.12
N VAL A 31 19.30 -9.44 29.02
CA VAL A 31 20.10 -8.49 28.22
C VAL A 31 19.79 -8.65 26.73
N GLY A 32 19.72 -9.88 26.23
CA GLY A 32 19.41 -10.16 24.82
C GLY A 32 18.04 -9.68 24.40
N PHE A 33 17.02 -9.90 25.25
CA PHE A 33 15.68 -9.40 25.02
C PHE A 33 15.63 -7.88 24.98
N PHE A 34 16.24 -7.22 25.96
CA PHE A 34 16.29 -5.75 26.00
C PHE A 34 17.04 -5.17 24.81
N ALA A 35 18.19 -5.72 24.46
CA ALA A 35 18.96 -5.30 23.28
C ALA A 35 18.17 -5.50 21.99
N GLY A 36 17.48 -6.64 21.85
CA GLY A 36 16.60 -6.93 20.72
C GLY A 36 15.48 -5.89 20.55
N LEU A 37 14.78 -5.57 21.64
CA LEU A 37 13.74 -4.53 21.60
C LEU A 37 14.28 -3.16 21.20
N LYS A 38 15.45 -2.77 21.71
CA LYS A 38 16.09 -1.49 21.37
C LYS A 38 16.51 -1.38 19.92
N VAL A 39 16.88 -2.48 19.27
CA VAL A 39 17.30 -2.50 17.85
C VAL A 39 16.10 -2.60 16.91
N THR A 40 14.99 -3.20 17.34
CA THR A 40 13.83 -3.44 16.50
C THR A 40 13.21 -2.14 15.98
N GLN A 41 12.98 -1.15 16.84
CA GLN A 41 12.33 0.11 16.46
C GLN A 41 13.12 0.87 15.36
N PRO A 42 14.42 1.18 15.50
CA PRO A 42 15.15 1.88 14.44
C PRO A 42 15.28 1.04 13.16
N ALA A 43 15.34 -0.29 13.25
CA ALA A 43 15.38 -1.16 12.08
C ALA A 43 14.07 -1.11 11.30
N MET A 44 12.93 -1.16 11.99
CA MET A 44 11.60 -1.02 11.37
C MET A 44 11.41 0.34 10.70
N LEU A 45 11.75 1.44 11.40
CA LEU A 45 11.67 2.79 10.85
C LEU A 45 12.53 2.94 9.59
N LYS A 46 13.76 2.45 9.63
CA LYS A 46 14.67 2.52 8.47
C LYS A 46 14.16 1.70 7.29
N THR A 47 13.52 0.56 7.54
CA THR A 47 12.93 -0.27 6.50
C THR A 47 11.72 0.40 5.88
N ALA A 48 10.82 0.97 6.71
CA ALA A 48 9.66 1.71 6.25
C ALA A 48 10.09 2.94 5.42
N GLN A 49 11.07 3.71 5.91
CA GLN A 49 11.56 4.88 5.20
C GLN A 49 12.16 4.54 3.84
N ARG A 50 12.96 3.48 3.75
CA ARG A 50 13.48 2.99 2.45
C ARG A 50 12.37 2.59 1.48
N TYR A 51 11.31 1.97 1.99
CA TYR A 51 10.15 1.60 1.17
C TYR A 51 9.44 2.83 0.63
N PHE A 52 9.15 3.82 1.49
CA PHE A 52 8.51 5.07 1.10
C PHE A 52 9.35 5.91 0.14
N ASP A 53 10.67 5.99 0.38
CA ASP A 53 11.60 6.68 -0.53
C ASP A 53 11.64 6.00 -1.91
N LYS A 54 11.68 4.66 -1.94
CA LYS A 54 11.70 3.89 -3.19
C LYS A 54 10.41 4.04 -3.99
N THR A 55 9.27 4.08 -3.30
CA THR A 55 7.96 4.18 -3.91
C THR A 55 7.50 5.62 -4.12
N ALA A 56 8.31 6.60 -3.70
CA ALA A 56 7.99 8.02 -3.78
C ALA A 56 6.61 8.33 -3.18
N LEU A 57 6.35 7.82 -1.95
CA LEU A 57 5.08 8.12 -1.27
C LEU A 57 4.93 9.62 -1.12
N TYR A 58 3.75 10.15 -1.42
CA TYR A 58 3.47 11.58 -1.31
C TYR A 58 3.61 12.11 0.13
N ASP A 59 4.09 13.33 0.27
CA ASP A 59 4.09 14.05 1.56
C ASP A 59 2.74 14.75 1.81
N TYR A 60 2.10 15.24 0.73
CA TYR A 60 0.82 15.95 0.79
C TYR A 60 -0.14 15.43 -0.27
N ARG A 61 -1.41 15.29 0.11
CA ARG A 61 -2.52 14.97 -0.78
C ARG A 61 -3.49 16.16 -0.81
N LEU A 62 -3.67 16.73 -1.98
CA LEU A 62 -4.69 17.72 -2.25
C LEU A 62 -5.94 17.01 -2.78
N ILE A 63 -7.10 17.35 -2.26
CA ILE A 63 -8.38 16.79 -2.69
C ILE A 63 -9.26 17.95 -3.14
N SER A 64 -9.80 17.83 -4.34
CA SER A 64 -10.78 18.77 -4.90
C SER A 64 -12.05 17.98 -5.24
N THR A 65 -13.20 18.54 -4.88
CA THR A 65 -14.51 18.00 -5.25
C THR A 65 -14.83 18.25 -6.73
N VAL A 66 -14.18 19.27 -7.34
CA VAL A 66 -14.35 19.64 -8.75
C VAL A 66 -13.24 19.04 -9.64
N GLY A 67 -12.31 18.30 -9.02
CA GLY A 67 -11.10 17.84 -9.69
C GLY A 67 -10.05 18.93 -9.83
N PHE A 68 -8.91 18.57 -10.43
CA PHE A 68 -7.84 19.48 -10.84
C PHE A 68 -7.65 19.36 -12.34
N SER A 69 -7.45 20.49 -13.01
CA SER A 69 -7.04 20.50 -14.42
C SER A 69 -5.55 20.17 -14.57
N GLU A 70 -5.14 19.74 -15.75
CA GLU A 70 -3.74 19.52 -16.06
C GLU A 70 -2.88 20.78 -15.82
N ASP A 71 -3.40 21.97 -16.20
CA ASP A 71 -2.72 23.25 -15.97
C ASP A 71 -2.54 23.57 -14.48
N GLU A 72 -3.51 23.20 -13.64
CA GLU A 72 -3.41 23.39 -12.19
C GLU A 72 -2.38 22.44 -11.60
N VAL A 73 -2.35 21.18 -12.01
CA VAL A 73 -1.33 20.19 -11.60
C VAL A 73 0.06 20.65 -12.04
N GLU A 74 0.22 21.13 -13.29
CA GLU A 74 1.47 21.71 -13.79
C GLU A 74 1.90 22.97 -13.01
N THR A 75 0.95 23.80 -12.59
CA THR A 75 1.21 24.96 -11.75
C THR A 75 1.71 24.57 -10.37
N ILE A 76 1.12 23.53 -9.77
CA ILE A 76 1.58 22.96 -8.49
C ILE A 76 2.99 22.38 -8.65
N LYS A 77 3.24 21.63 -9.71
CA LYS A 77 4.53 21.00 -10.02
C LYS A 77 5.67 22.02 -10.12
N LYS A 78 5.37 23.24 -10.60
CA LYS A 78 6.35 24.34 -10.75
C LYS A 78 6.59 25.15 -9.47
N GLN A 79 5.88 24.87 -8.38
CA GLN A 79 6.09 25.59 -7.11
C GLN A 79 7.45 25.27 -6.52
N LYS A 80 8.01 26.27 -5.83
CA LYS A 80 9.27 26.10 -5.10
C LYS A 80 9.10 24.97 -4.06
N ASP A 81 10.12 24.12 -3.94
CA ASP A 81 10.18 23.01 -2.99
C ASP A 81 9.22 21.83 -3.30
N VAL A 82 8.53 21.83 -4.45
CA VAL A 82 7.79 20.67 -4.97
C VAL A 82 8.73 19.84 -5.83
N LYS A 83 8.94 18.58 -5.44
CA LYS A 83 9.79 17.65 -6.16
C LYS A 83 9.05 16.99 -7.33
N ALA A 84 7.80 16.59 -7.10
CA ALA A 84 6.90 16.00 -8.08
C ALA A 84 5.46 16.23 -7.65
N ALA A 85 4.55 16.35 -8.61
CA ALA A 85 3.11 16.37 -8.40
C ALA A 85 2.43 15.68 -9.57
N GLU A 86 1.44 14.84 -9.27
CA GLU A 86 0.64 14.13 -10.28
C GLU A 86 -0.83 14.14 -9.88
N GLY A 87 -1.69 14.28 -10.87
CA GLY A 87 -3.12 14.07 -10.72
C GLY A 87 -3.42 12.57 -10.64
N ALA A 88 -4.31 12.19 -9.72
CA ALA A 88 -4.77 10.83 -9.60
C ALA A 88 -6.28 10.80 -9.34
N VAL A 89 -6.94 9.80 -9.89
CA VAL A 89 -8.37 9.56 -9.70
C VAL A 89 -8.56 8.37 -8.78
N THR A 90 -9.58 8.46 -7.93
CA THR A 90 -9.92 7.38 -7.00
C THR A 90 -11.43 7.24 -6.90
N PHE A 91 -11.94 6.02 -7.10
CA PHE A 91 -13.36 5.67 -6.96
C PHE A 91 -13.51 4.41 -6.12
N ASP A 92 -14.59 4.36 -5.34
CA ASP A 92 -15.08 3.12 -4.74
C ASP A 92 -16.14 2.53 -5.68
N ILE A 93 -15.98 1.28 -6.10
CA ILE A 93 -16.87 0.64 -7.07
C ILE A 93 -17.14 -0.82 -6.67
N ILE A 94 -18.35 -1.30 -6.93
CA ILE A 94 -18.69 -2.71 -6.75
C ILE A 94 -18.21 -3.48 -7.97
N CYS A 95 -17.37 -4.49 -7.73
CA CYS A 95 -16.81 -5.34 -8.77
C CYS A 95 -17.14 -6.80 -8.53
N GLU A 96 -17.36 -7.52 -9.62
CA GLU A 96 -17.43 -8.98 -9.62
C GLU A 96 -16.07 -9.56 -9.98
N SER A 97 -15.58 -10.45 -9.13
CA SER A 97 -14.32 -11.16 -9.35
C SER A 97 -14.39 -12.55 -8.73
N GLY A 98 -14.17 -13.58 -9.52
CA GLY A 98 -14.23 -14.98 -9.08
C GLY A 98 -15.61 -15.39 -8.54
N GLY A 99 -16.70 -14.86 -9.10
CA GLY A 99 -18.09 -15.15 -8.71
C GLY A 99 -18.51 -14.52 -7.37
N LYS A 100 -17.82 -13.48 -6.93
CA LYS A 100 -18.13 -12.72 -5.70
C LYS A 100 -18.11 -11.23 -5.98
N GLU A 101 -19.14 -10.54 -5.53
CA GLU A 101 -19.16 -9.09 -5.50
C GLU A 101 -18.36 -8.54 -4.32
N ARG A 102 -17.57 -7.50 -4.56
CA ARG A 102 -16.76 -6.79 -3.57
C ARG A 102 -16.65 -5.33 -3.93
N VAL A 103 -16.59 -4.48 -2.91
CA VAL A 103 -16.20 -3.09 -3.13
C VAL A 103 -14.69 -3.04 -3.25
N LEU A 104 -14.21 -2.53 -4.38
CA LEU A 104 -12.80 -2.29 -4.66
C LEU A 104 -12.58 -0.79 -4.85
N LYS A 105 -11.42 -0.33 -4.42
CA LYS A 105 -11.00 1.05 -4.65
C LYS A 105 -10.17 1.09 -5.93
N MET A 106 -10.75 1.71 -6.96
CA MET A 106 -10.09 1.93 -8.25
C MET A 106 -9.21 3.18 -8.17
N HIS A 107 -7.98 3.09 -8.65
CA HIS A 107 -7.04 4.19 -8.76
C HIS A 107 -6.49 4.28 -10.17
N SER A 108 -6.20 5.49 -10.62
CA SER A 108 -5.29 5.67 -11.76
C SER A 108 -3.84 5.44 -11.33
N ILE A 109 -3.04 4.84 -12.21
CA ILE A 109 -1.59 4.67 -12.00
C ILE A 109 -0.92 6.05 -12.08
N THR A 110 0.08 6.25 -11.23
CA THR A 110 0.97 7.40 -11.20
C THR A 110 2.41 6.93 -11.42
N GLU A 111 3.23 7.74 -12.10
CA GLU A 111 4.60 7.36 -12.50
C GLU A 111 5.67 7.92 -11.56
N ASP A 112 5.55 9.16 -11.16
CA ASP A 112 6.53 9.88 -10.35
C ASP A 112 6.25 9.80 -8.84
N VAL A 113 4.97 9.68 -8.47
CA VAL A 113 4.50 9.66 -7.07
C VAL A 113 3.74 8.36 -6.80
N ASN A 114 3.84 7.82 -5.60
CA ASN A 114 3.15 6.59 -5.16
C ASN A 114 3.36 5.36 -6.07
N ARG A 115 4.58 5.17 -6.51
CA ARG A 115 4.94 4.09 -7.44
C ARG A 115 4.55 2.73 -6.90
N LEU A 116 3.92 1.94 -7.76
CA LEU A 116 3.54 0.58 -7.44
C LEU A 116 4.77 -0.35 -7.35
N VAL A 117 4.67 -1.34 -6.49
CA VAL A 117 5.65 -2.42 -6.41
C VAL A 117 5.03 -3.67 -7.01
N LEU A 118 5.50 -4.07 -8.18
CA LEU A 118 5.07 -5.30 -8.83
C LEU A 118 5.53 -6.52 -8.01
N VAL A 119 4.59 -7.38 -7.67
CA VAL A 119 4.85 -8.64 -6.94
C VAL A 119 4.91 -9.81 -7.91
N ASP A 120 4.00 -9.83 -8.90
CA ASP A 120 3.92 -10.89 -9.91
C ASP A 120 3.20 -10.36 -11.16
N GLY A 121 3.50 -10.95 -12.33
CA GLY A 121 2.94 -10.52 -13.62
C GLY A 121 3.59 -9.26 -14.19
N GLU A 122 2.81 -8.44 -14.85
CA GLU A 122 3.25 -7.23 -15.57
C GLU A 122 2.32 -6.06 -15.26
N LEU A 123 2.82 -4.83 -15.43
CA LEU A 123 1.99 -3.62 -15.36
C LEU A 123 1.08 -3.54 -16.60
N PRO A 124 -0.10 -2.88 -16.50
CA PRO A 124 -0.99 -2.76 -17.65
C PRO A 124 -0.37 -1.88 -18.73
N GLU A 125 -0.52 -2.31 -19.98
CA GLU A 125 -0.07 -1.58 -21.18
C GLU A 125 -1.25 -1.00 -21.98
N ASN A 126 -2.46 -1.48 -21.71
CA ASN A 126 -3.68 -1.08 -22.41
C ASN A 126 -4.80 -0.69 -21.47
N ALA A 127 -5.70 0.19 -21.91
CA ALA A 127 -6.84 0.67 -21.14
C ALA A 127 -7.82 -0.42 -20.66
N GLY A 128 -7.78 -1.62 -21.24
CA GLY A 128 -8.55 -2.80 -20.82
C GLY A 128 -7.87 -3.69 -19.78
N GLU A 129 -6.71 -3.28 -19.28
CA GLU A 129 -5.89 -4.06 -18.35
C GLU A 129 -5.84 -3.38 -16.97
N CYS A 130 -5.57 -4.19 -15.94
CA CYS A 130 -5.44 -3.72 -14.57
C CYS A 130 -4.44 -4.53 -13.76
N VAL A 131 -3.95 -3.94 -12.68
CA VAL A 131 -3.21 -4.63 -11.63
C VAL A 131 -3.94 -4.54 -10.30
N VAL A 132 -3.81 -5.57 -9.46
CA VAL A 132 -4.66 -5.78 -8.29
C VAL A 132 -3.86 -5.97 -7.01
N ASP A 133 -4.54 -5.77 -5.88
CA ASP A 133 -4.01 -5.87 -4.53
C ASP A 133 -3.47 -7.28 -4.21
N SER A 134 -2.20 -7.38 -3.87
CA SER A 134 -1.54 -8.63 -3.47
C SER A 134 -2.08 -9.26 -2.19
N ASN A 135 -2.78 -8.52 -1.35
CA ASN A 135 -3.39 -9.07 -0.13
C ASN A 135 -4.76 -9.72 -0.39
N LEU A 136 -5.44 -9.31 -1.45
CA LEU A 136 -6.75 -9.86 -1.81
C LEU A 136 -6.64 -10.95 -2.87
N TYR A 137 -5.70 -10.79 -3.79
CA TYR A 137 -5.56 -11.64 -4.97
C TYR A 137 -4.17 -12.28 -5.03
N GLY A 138 -4.11 -13.53 -5.43
CA GLY A 138 -2.87 -14.24 -5.69
C GLY A 138 -2.58 -14.38 -7.19
N ALA A 139 -1.42 -14.92 -7.54
CA ALA A 139 -0.95 -15.13 -8.92
C ALA A 139 -1.94 -15.88 -9.82
N SER A 140 -2.79 -16.75 -9.25
CA SER A 140 -3.83 -17.49 -9.98
C SER A 140 -4.93 -16.62 -10.59
N MET A 141 -4.95 -15.33 -10.25
CA MET A 141 -5.89 -14.35 -10.81
C MET A 141 -5.33 -13.64 -12.06
N ILE A 142 -4.03 -13.72 -12.32
CA ILE A 142 -3.43 -13.18 -13.54
C ILE A 142 -4.06 -13.85 -14.77
N GLY A 143 -4.45 -13.05 -15.74
CA GLY A 143 -5.17 -13.46 -16.94
C GLY A 143 -6.69 -13.57 -16.80
N LYS A 144 -7.23 -13.48 -15.57
CA LYS A 144 -8.69 -13.41 -15.34
C LYS A 144 -9.16 -11.96 -15.42
N THR A 145 -10.49 -11.80 -15.41
CA THR A 145 -11.16 -10.51 -15.57
C THR A 145 -11.82 -10.07 -14.28
N ILE A 146 -11.76 -8.79 -13.99
CA ILE A 146 -12.63 -8.10 -13.03
C ILE A 146 -13.69 -7.37 -13.84
N LYS A 147 -14.95 -7.56 -13.48
CA LYS A 147 -16.10 -6.89 -14.08
C LYS A 147 -16.67 -5.86 -13.10
N LEU A 148 -16.99 -4.66 -13.57
CA LEU A 148 -17.77 -3.68 -12.81
C LEU A 148 -19.20 -4.22 -12.70
N SER A 149 -19.74 -4.26 -11.47
CA SER A 149 -21.10 -4.77 -11.23
C SER A 149 -22.15 -3.84 -11.83
N ASP A 150 -23.21 -4.41 -12.38
CA ASP A 150 -24.38 -3.67 -12.85
C ASP A 150 -25.18 -3.03 -11.68
N GLY A 151 -24.81 -3.35 -10.42
CA GLY A 151 -25.37 -2.74 -9.22
C GLY A 151 -24.75 -1.40 -8.82
N ASN A 152 -23.79 -0.89 -9.58
CA ASN A 152 -23.28 0.48 -9.42
C ASN A 152 -24.22 1.49 -10.09
N ASP A 153 -24.14 2.74 -9.65
CA ASP A 153 -24.86 3.82 -10.33
C ASP A 153 -24.27 4.04 -11.74
N GLU A 154 -25.14 4.33 -12.70
CA GLU A 154 -24.75 4.57 -14.10
C GLU A 154 -23.72 5.72 -14.19
N ASP A 155 -23.93 6.79 -13.41
CA ASP A 155 -23.03 7.94 -13.34
C ASP A 155 -21.59 7.54 -12.93
N ASP A 156 -21.46 6.62 -11.95
CA ASP A 156 -20.14 6.12 -11.53
C ASP A 156 -19.49 5.26 -12.62
N LEU A 157 -20.30 4.51 -13.36
CA LEU A 157 -19.85 3.64 -14.42
C LEU A 157 -19.41 4.40 -15.68
N GLU A 158 -19.93 5.60 -15.94
CA GLU A 158 -19.53 6.46 -17.07
C GLU A 158 -18.07 6.95 -16.94
N HIS A 159 -17.51 6.96 -15.73
CA HIS A 159 -16.11 7.33 -15.51
C HIS A 159 -15.10 6.31 -16.04
N PHE A 160 -15.54 5.11 -16.39
CA PHE A 160 -14.69 4.02 -16.84
C PHE A 160 -14.86 3.76 -18.33
N SER A 161 -13.73 3.66 -19.06
CA SER A 161 -13.73 3.36 -20.50
C SER A 161 -14.22 1.94 -20.82
N ASN A 162 -14.11 1.02 -19.87
CA ASN A 162 -14.49 -0.38 -20.01
C ASN A 162 -15.30 -0.86 -18.81
N ARG A 163 -16.14 -1.86 -19.01
CA ARG A 163 -16.87 -2.55 -17.93
C ARG A 163 -16.12 -3.76 -17.38
N GLU A 164 -15.09 -4.19 -18.08
CA GLU A 164 -14.27 -5.36 -17.73
C GLU A 164 -12.79 -5.04 -17.93
N TYR A 165 -11.96 -5.50 -16.99
CA TYR A 165 -10.52 -5.30 -17.01
C TYR A 165 -9.80 -6.61 -16.78
N LYS A 166 -8.85 -6.94 -17.66
CA LYS A 166 -8.00 -8.12 -17.52
C LYS A 166 -6.90 -7.85 -16.52
N ILE A 167 -6.74 -8.75 -15.55
CA ILE A 167 -5.67 -8.70 -14.56
C ILE A 167 -4.37 -9.12 -15.22
N THR A 168 -3.39 -8.21 -15.30
CA THR A 168 -2.06 -8.47 -15.83
C THR A 168 -1.02 -8.69 -14.75
N GLY A 169 -1.23 -8.14 -13.55
CA GLY A 169 -0.28 -8.28 -12.47
C GLY A 169 -0.87 -8.05 -11.08
N ILE A 170 -0.06 -8.42 -10.12
CA ILE A 170 -0.32 -8.29 -8.68
C ILE A 170 0.65 -7.28 -8.11
N VAL A 171 0.15 -6.28 -7.38
CA VAL A 171 0.96 -5.16 -6.88
C VAL A 171 0.76 -4.89 -5.41
N GLN A 172 1.76 -4.24 -4.82
CA GLN A 172 1.67 -3.53 -3.55
C GLN A 172 1.70 -2.02 -3.82
N SER A 173 0.91 -1.28 -3.04
CA SER A 173 0.88 0.18 -3.12
C SER A 173 1.32 0.79 -1.79
N PRO A 174 2.15 1.86 -1.82
CA PRO A 174 2.56 2.56 -0.61
C PRO A 174 1.41 3.25 0.11
N LEU A 175 0.28 3.49 -0.57
CA LEU A 175 -0.93 4.05 0.02
C LEU A 175 -1.58 3.10 1.06
N TYR A 176 -1.26 1.82 1.00
CA TYR A 176 -1.89 0.76 1.79
C TYR A 176 -0.88 0.00 2.64
N SER A 177 -0.31 0.68 3.64
CA SER A 177 0.61 0.08 4.61
C SER A 177 -0.09 -0.80 5.66
N GLN A 178 -1.42 -0.75 5.75
CA GLN A 178 -2.26 -1.52 6.68
C GLN A 178 -3.02 -2.61 5.95
N PHE A 179 -3.49 -3.63 6.70
CA PHE A 179 -4.36 -4.68 6.15
C PHE A 179 -5.75 -4.16 5.78
N GLU A 180 -6.26 -3.17 6.52
CA GLU A 180 -7.54 -2.54 6.21
C GLU A 180 -7.37 -1.58 5.03
N ARG A 181 -8.32 -1.67 4.06
CA ARG A 181 -8.30 -0.88 2.81
C ARG A 181 -9.16 0.37 2.90
N GLY A 182 -9.84 0.57 4.01
CA GLY A 182 -10.68 1.72 4.29
C GLY A 182 -12.17 1.38 4.36
N SER A 183 -12.96 2.41 4.62
CA SER A 183 -14.42 2.37 4.64
C SER A 183 -15.00 3.02 3.38
N THR A 184 -16.22 2.64 3.05
CA THR A 184 -16.96 3.15 1.90
C THR A 184 -18.43 3.28 2.28
N SER A 185 -19.21 4.01 1.48
CA SER A 185 -20.67 4.05 1.56
C SER A 185 -21.36 2.90 0.80
N LEU A 186 -20.58 2.13 0.01
CA LEU A 186 -21.09 1.06 -0.84
C LEU A 186 -21.11 -0.29 -0.12
N GLY A 187 -22.01 -1.17 -0.55
CA GLY A 187 -22.08 -2.56 -0.11
C GLY A 187 -22.17 -2.71 1.40
N ASN A 188 -21.22 -3.42 2.00
CA ASN A 188 -21.14 -3.67 3.45
C ASN A 188 -20.36 -2.61 4.24
N GLY A 189 -20.04 -1.46 3.63
CA GLY A 189 -19.31 -0.37 4.26
C GLY A 189 -17.78 -0.56 4.32
N ARG A 190 -17.22 -1.59 3.69
CA ARG A 190 -15.79 -1.90 3.73
C ARG A 190 -15.21 -2.04 2.33
N VAL A 191 -14.05 -1.45 2.11
CA VAL A 191 -13.25 -1.67 0.91
C VAL A 191 -12.48 -2.98 1.08
N SER A 192 -12.66 -3.91 0.14
CA SER A 192 -12.03 -5.24 0.18
C SER A 192 -10.60 -5.24 -0.31
N GLY A 193 -10.27 -4.39 -1.27
CA GLY A 193 -8.97 -4.30 -1.91
C GLY A 193 -8.90 -3.11 -2.85
N PHE A 194 -7.82 -3.01 -3.60
CA PHE A 194 -7.64 -1.97 -4.59
C PHE A 194 -7.29 -2.53 -5.97
N VAL A 195 -7.54 -1.72 -6.98
CA VAL A 195 -7.19 -1.97 -8.38
C VAL A 195 -6.57 -0.71 -8.94
N TYR A 196 -5.54 -0.85 -9.75
CA TYR A 196 -4.94 0.25 -10.49
C TYR A 196 -5.14 0.05 -11.99
N LEU A 197 -5.55 1.13 -12.63
CA LEU A 197 -5.84 1.25 -14.06
C LEU A 197 -4.91 2.31 -14.67
N LEU A 198 -4.72 2.24 -15.99
CA LEU A 198 -4.08 3.34 -16.70
C LEU A 198 -4.95 4.61 -16.63
N PRO A 199 -4.36 5.81 -16.62
CA PRO A 199 -5.11 7.08 -16.57
C PRO A 199 -6.15 7.20 -17.69
N GLU A 200 -5.87 6.69 -18.88
CA GLU A 200 -6.78 6.67 -20.04
C GLU A 200 -7.98 5.73 -19.88
N ALA A 201 -7.91 4.78 -18.95
CA ALA A 201 -9.03 3.90 -18.61
C ALA A 201 -10.08 4.58 -17.72
N VAL A 202 -9.78 5.77 -17.18
CA VAL A 202 -10.64 6.53 -16.26
C VAL A 202 -10.80 7.94 -16.81
N SER A 203 -12.05 8.35 -17.12
CA SER A 203 -12.33 9.65 -17.72
C SER A 203 -12.43 10.76 -16.66
N TYR A 204 -11.55 11.76 -16.76
CA TYR A 204 -11.61 12.98 -15.94
C TYR A 204 -12.69 13.97 -16.42
N THR A 205 -13.09 13.90 -17.68
CA THR A 205 -13.96 14.90 -18.32
C THR A 205 -15.39 14.87 -17.79
N HIS A 206 -15.88 13.73 -17.36
CA HIS A 206 -17.23 13.60 -16.81
C HIS A 206 -17.36 14.12 -15.37
N LEU A 207 -16.31 14.08 -14.55
CA LEU A 207 -16.32 14.68 -13.21
C LEU A 207 -16.62 16.17 -13.20
N ARG A 208 -16.16 16.93 -14.22
CA ARG A 208 -16.43 18.36 -14.35
C ARG A 208 -17.87 18.68 -14.76
N ALA A 209 -18.52 17.82 -15.54
CA ALA A 209 -19.85 18.07 -16.05
C ALA A 209 -20.94 17.85 -14.98
N HIS A 210 -20.78 16.86 -14.09
CA HIS A 210 -21.79 16.53 -13.08
C HIS A 210 -21.83 17.50 -11.90
N GLU A 211 -20.70 18.03 -11.44
CA GLU A 211 -20.69 18.94 -10.30
C GLU A 211 -21.19 20.35 -10.64
N THR A 212 -21.05 20.80 -11.87
CA THR A 212 -21.63 22.10 -12.33
C THR A 212 -23.15 22.07 -12.45
N LEU A 213 -23.78 20.91 -12.61
CA LEU A 213 -25.23 20.75 -12.65
C LEU A 213 -25.90 20.62 -11.27
N ARG A 214 -25.15 20.27 -10.23
CA ARG A 214 -25.66 20.18 -8.85
C ARG A 214 -25.77 21.51 -8.11
N HIS A 215 -25.22 22.58 -8.65
CA HIS A 215 -25.24 23.94 -8.09
C HIS A 215 -26.16 24.93 -8.84
N LEU A 216 -26.99 24.46 -9.76
CA LEU A 216 -28.11 25.19 -10.36
C LEU A 216 -29.43 24.69 -9.80
#